data_15b3a424c84dd9751bc684f33ba1c216
#
_entry.id   15b3a424c84dd9751bc684f33ba1c216
#
_cell.length_a   1.000
_cell.length_b   1.000
_cell.length_c   1.000
_cell.angle_alpha   90.00
_cell.angle_beta   90.00
_cell.angle_gamma   90.00
#
_symmetry.space_group_name_H-M   'P 1'
#
loop_
_entity.id
_entity.type
_entity.pdbx_description
1 polymer ?
#
loop_
_entity_poly.entity_id
_entity_poly.type
_entity_poly.pdbx_seq_one_letter_code
_entity_poly.pdbx_strand_id
1 'polypeptide(L)'
;MFADVTSLAQELRVASGQEPADLYIKNLQILDVYTETIFPGSLVIKNGKIAAVNPSWEVEAKEVFDGAGRFAVPGFMDAHIHIEPTLLSPEALASVIVPWGTTTLFADPMEIANVAGLAGVEALLNNIENLPYRIYIEVPSRVPTAPGLETTGGVLGVKEVDELLQSSISASLGELDPSKVLTIKEEYLSKIISAREKGKVANGHAIGLNWDQLNVYAAAGLSDDHESVVFQELFERLRLGIKALIREGSTERNVEALVKGVLAQNLPTENLIFCTDDKHVNDIVREGHISFNIQKAIALGLEPIKAIKMATINAAKHFRLDHLLGALTPGKIADIVLLDNLVEIKPAFVFKDGRLVARAGKLTHEPKIGQYPEFLNSTVKLSEALSPASFSLRASGQRCKVNVINLYPDQIINFASQEGLGVSEGEVQVDTQEDILKLAVVERYGQGGGVGIGFVRGFKLKEGALASSVSHDHHNIVIVGTNNEDMYLAAQEIARHQGGLVAVAKGKVLGVLPLPIGGLMSPLPAEQVMVQIDQLNKKAEDLGCDLPAPFMTLSFISLPTVPELGLTDCGLINVLEHRMIPTMVETD
;
A
#
# COMPACT_ATOMS: atom_id res chain seq x y z
N MET A 1 -21.73 1.30 11.23
CA MET A 1 -22.86 0.59 11.86
C MET A 1 -23.63 1.60 12.71
N PHE A 2 -24.87 1.90 12.39
CA PHE A 2 -25.72 2.76 13.23
C PHE A 2 -26.07 1.97 14.50
N ALA A 3 -25.86 2.59 15.67
CA ALA A 3 -26.29 2.00 16.93
C ALA A 3 -27.82 1.81 16.91
N ASP A 4 -28.31 0.71 17.44
CA ASP A 4 -29.74 0.58 17.67
C ASP A 4 -30.20 1.55 18.78
N VAL A 5 -31.51 1.77 18.87
CA VAL A 5 -32.09 2.68 19.87
C VAL A 5 -31.68 2.32 21.30
N THR A 6 -31.51 1.03 21.60
CA THR A 6 -31.17 0.53 22.93
C THR A 6 -29.72 0.92 23.29
N SER A 7 -28.78 0.70 22.36
CA SER A 7 -27.37 1.08 22.53
C SER A 7 -27.22 2.59 22.71
N LEU A 8 -27.88 3.38 21.85
CA LEU A 8 -27.85 4.83 21.96
C LEU A 8 -28.44 5.32 23.30
N ALA A 9 -29.56 4.74 23.74
CA ALA A 9 -30.16 5.08 25.03
C ALA A 9 -29.21 4.78 26.21
N GLN A 10 -28.47 3.67 26.16
CA GLN A 10 -27.45 3.35 27.17
C GLN A 10 -26.30 4.36 27.15
N GLU A 11 -25.79 4.71 25.96
CA GLU A 11 -24.75 5.71 25.80
C GLU A 11 -25.19 7.06 26.42
N LEU A 12 -26.43 7.48 26.18
CA LEU A 12 -26.97 8.74 26.74
C LEU A 12 -27.17 8.69 28.27
N ARG A 13 -27.62 7.53 28.84
CA ARG A 13 -27.71 7.38 30.30
C ARG A 13 -26.35 7.44 30.98
N VAL A 14 -25.32 6.85 30.37
CA VAL A 14 -23.95 6.98 30.86
C VAL A 14 -23.46 8.43 30.72
N ALA A 15 -23.73 9.08 29.59
CA ALA A 15 -23.36 10.48 29.37
C ALA A 15 -24.00 11.46 30.35
N SER A 16 -25.17 11.11 30.90
CA SER A 16 -25.87 11.89 31.94
C SER A 16 -25.58 11.45 33.38
N GLY A 17 -24.66 10.48 33.60
CA GLY A 17 -24.32 9.97 34.92
C GLY A 17 -25.37 9.06 35.57
N GLN A 18 -26.34 8.52 34.80
CA GLN A 18 -27.41 7.66 35.29
C GLN A 18 -27.06 6.17 35.30
N GLU A 19 -26.07 5.77 34.51
CA GLU A 19 -25.58 4.38 34.45
C GLU A 19 -24.05 4.37 34.46
N PRO A 20 -23.41 3.29 34.98
CA PRO A 20 -21.96 3.16 34.98
C PRO A 20 -21.38 2.99 33.56
N ALA A 21 -20.24 3.58 33.35
CA ALA A 21 -19.44 3.44 32.12
C ALA A 21 -18.80 2.04 32.03
N ASP A 22 -18.38 1.66 30.82
CA ASP A 22 -17.54 0.48 30.64
C ASP A 22 -16.09 0.77 31.00
N LEU A 23 -15.58 1.96 30.59
CA LEU A 23 -14.22 2.41 30.88
C LEU A 23 -14.23 3.92 31.20
N TYR A 24 -13.47 4.32 32.23
CA TYR A 24 -13.16 5.70 32.56
C TYR A 24 -11.66 5.92 32.49
N ILE A 25 -11.21 6.80 31.57
CA ILE A 25 -9.79 7.19 31.45
C ILE A 25 -9.64 8.58 32.04
N LYS A 26 -8.94 8.69 33.18
CA LYS A 26 -8.72 9.94 33.90
C LYS A 26 -7.30 10.46 33.75
N ASN A 27 -7.07 11.70 34.19
CA ASN A 27 -5.76 12.35 34.22
C ASN A 27 -5.10 12.41 32.82
N LEU A 28 -5.81 13.00 31.86
CA LEU A 28 -5.36 13.17 30.47
C LEU A 28 -5.08 14.65 30.16
N GLN A 29 -4.24 14.88 29.16
CA GLN A 29 -4.17 16.09 28.35
C GLN A 29 -4.86 15.81 27.02
N ILE A 30 -6.10 16.22 26.85
CA ILE A 30 -6.91 15.89 25.68
C ILE A 30 -6.59 16.86 24.56
N LEU A 31 -6.20 16.32 23.39
CA LEU A 31 -6.00 17.10 22.18
C LEU A 31 -7.34 17.24 21.44
N ASP A 32 -7.82 18.46 21.32
CA ASP A 32 -9.02 18.80 20.57
C ASP A 32 -8.67 19.23 19.14
N VAL A 33 -9.04 18.37 18.18
CA VAL A 33 -8.80 18.59 16.75
C VAL A 33 -9.69 19.67 16.12
N TYR A 34 -10.77 20.09 16.80
CA TYR A 34 -11.69 21.11 16.28
C TYR A 34 -11.28 22.53 16.68
N THR A 35 -10.81 22.70 17.92
CA THR A 35 -10.37 24.01 18.44
C THR A 35 -8.86 24.20 18.38
N GLU A 36 -8.11 23.14 18.02
CA GLU A 36 -6.65 23.11 18.00
C GLU A 36 -6.03 23.46 19.37
N THR A 37 -6.65 22.97 20.45
CA THR A 37 -6.23 23.21 21.82
C THR A 37 -5.96 21.92 22.58
N ILE A 38 -5.24 22.03 23.69
CA ILE A 38 -5.04 20.92 24.62
C ILE A 38 -5.56 21.35 25.98
N PHE A 39 -6.35 20.48 26.62
CA PHE A 39 -6.91 20.75 27.94
C PHE A 39 -6.85 19.51 28.85
N PRO A 40 -6.68 19.71 30.18
CA PRO A 40 -6.74 18.59 31.12
C PRO A 40 -8.17 18.04 31.20
N GLY A 41 -8.29 16.71 31.24
CA GLY A 41 -9.62 16.11 31.29
C GLY A 41 -9.63 14.60 31.44
N SER A 42 -10.77 14.02 31.13
CA SER A 42 -11.05 12.59 31.20
C SER A 42 -12.02 12.17 30.10
N LEU A 43 -12.03 10.88 29.80
CA LEU A 43 -12.91 10.27 28.80
C LEU A 43 -13.75 9.17 29.45
N VAL A 44 -15.06 9.21 29.21
CA VAL A 44 -16.03 8.22 29.67
C VAL A 44 -16.48 7.40 28.46
N ILE A 45 -16.33 6.09 28.51
CA ILE A 45 -16.56 5.21 27.35
C ILE A 45 -17.68 4.22 27.66
N LYS A 46 -18.60 4.07 26.71
CA LYS A 46 -19.70 3.11 26.70
C LYS A 46 -19.87 2.48 25.34
N ASN A 47 -20.02 1.16 25.27
CA ASN A 47 -20.24 0.40 24.04
C ASN A 47 -19.19 0.72 22.93
N GLY A 48 -17.93 0.94 23.32
CA GLY A 48 -16.85 1.27 22.40
C GLY A 48 -16.86 2.72 21.88
N LYS A 49 -17.73 3.60 22.40
CA LYS A 49 -17.82 5.02 22.05
C LYS A 49 -17.54 5.92 23.24
N ILE A 50 -17.10 7.14 22.94
CA ILE A 50 -16.96 8.20 23.92
C ILE A 50 -18.37 8.68 24.28
N ALA A 51 -18.79 8.47 25.52
CA ALA A 51 -20.07 8.91 26.05
C ALA A 51 -19.98 10.36 26.58
N ALA A 52 -18.90 10.69 27.31
CA ALA A 52 -18.68 12.03 27.82
C ALA A 52 -17.19 12.38 27.86
N VAL A 53 -16.91 13.69 27.78
CA VAL A 53 -15.57 14.27 27.94
C VAL A 53 -15.59 15.18 29.14
N ASN A 54 -14.68 14.97 30.08
CA ASN A 54 -14.48 15.78 31.28
C ASN A 54 -15.78 16.14 32.03
N PRO A 55 -16.63 15.15 32.41
CA PRO A 55 -17.89 15.43 33.08
C PRO A 55 -17.67 16.04 34.48
N SER A 56 -18.65 16.80 34.96
CA SER A 56 -18.62 17.43 36.29
C SER A 56 -19.15 16.52 37.41
N TRP A 57 -19.77 15.37 37.06
CA TRP A 57 -20.26 14.39 38.04
C TRP A 57 -19.20 13.32 38.34
N GLU A 58 -19.36 12.63 39.48
CA GLU A 58 -18.52 11.50 39.83
C GLU A 58 -18.82 10.30 38.90
N VAL A 59 -17.79 9.82 38.21
CA VAL A 59 -17.93 8.76 37.18
C VAL A 59 -17.83 7.40 37.84
N GLU A 60 -18.91 6.63 37.78
CA GLU A 60 -18.89 5.19 38.03
C GLU A 60 -18.54 4.42 36.75
N ALA A 61 -17.58 3.49 36.83
CA ALA A 61 -17.16 2.67 35.68
C ALA A 61 -16.76 1.25 36.11
N LYS A 62 -16.92 0.30 35.18
CA LYS A 62 -16.44 -1.09 35.38
C LYS A 62 -14.92 -1.15 35.46
N GLU A 63 -14.26 -0.35 34.62
CA GLU A 63 -12.80 -0.21 34.58
C GLU A 63 -12.40 1.26 34.69
N VAL A 64 -11.33 1.51 35.43
CA VAL A 64 -10.73 2.85 35.54
C VAL A 64 -9.28 2.77 35.11
N PHE A 65 -8.90 3.60 34.16
CA PHE A 65 -7.53 3.73 33.66
C PHE A 65 -6.97 5.11 34.00
N ASP A 66 -5.78 5.15 34.60
CA ASP A 66 -5.09 6.41 34.88
C ASP A 66 -4.13 6.76 33.74
N GLY A 67 -4.42 7.81 33.00
CA GLY A 67 -3.59 8.30 31.90
C GLY A 67 -2.30 8.96 32.36
N ALA A 68 -2.14 9.23 33.66
CA ALA A 68 -0.93 9.77 34.28
C ALA A 68 -0.42 11.08 33.61
N GLY A 69 -1.33 11.95 33.19
CA GLY A 69 -1.01 13.23 32.55
C GLY A 69 -0.61 13.15 31.08
N ARG A 70 -0.74 11.98 30.45
CA ARG A 70 -0.41 11.77 29.03
C ARG A 70 -1.34 12.52 28.09
N PHE A 71 -0.82 12.82 26.91
CA PHE A 71 -1.61 13.37 25.83
C PHE A 71 -2.49 12.28 25.23
N ALA A 72 -3.80 12.52 25.21
CA ALA A 72 -4.76 11.69 24.52
C ALA A 72 -5.05 12.31 23.15
N VAL A 73 -4.78 11.55 22.10
CA VAL A 73 -5.06 11.95 20.71
C VAL A 73 -5.95 10.88 20.05
N PRO A 74 -6.70 11.23 18.99
CA PRO A 74 -7.47 10.23 18.26
C PRO A 74 -6.56 9.15 17.66
N GLY A 75 -7.06 7.93 17.50
CA GLY A 75 -6.37 6.86 16.80
C GLY A 75 -5.96 7.28 15.39
N PHE A 76 -4.73 6.95 14.99
CA PHE A 76 -4.20 7.34 13.69
C PHE A 76 -4.85 6.54 12.57
N MET A 77 -5.01 7.18 11.43
CA MET A 77 -5.61 6.63 10.22
C MET A 77 -4.59 6.68 9.08
N ASP A 78 -4.43 5.58 8.39
CA ASP A 78 -3.77 5.55 7.09
C ASP A 78 -4.80 5.75 6.00
N ALA A 79 -4.67 6.82 5.24
CA ALA A 79 -5.68 7.23 4.27
C ALA A 79 -5.56 6.55 2.90
N HIS A 80 -4.51 5.79 2.67
CA HIS A 80 -4.31 4.96 1.49
C HIS A 80 -3.14 4.00 1.73
N ILE A 81 -3.41 2.72 1.62
CA ILE A 81 -2.41 1.65 1.76
C ILE A 81 -2.80 0.44 0.90
N HIS A 82 -1.79 -0.18 0.30
CA HIS A 82 -1.88 -1.57 -0.17
C HIS A 82 -1.31 -2.47 0.93
N ILE A 83 -2.11 -3.43 1.42
CA ILE A 83 -1.69 -4.33 2.52
C ILE A 83 -0.66 -5.33 2.01
N GLU A 84 -0.84 -5.83 0.81
CA GLU A 84 -0.06 -6.90 0.20
C GLU A 84 1.43 -6.56 0.08
N PRO A 85 1.87 -5.35 -0.30
CA PRO A 85 3.27 -4.94 -0.31
C PRO A 85 3.95 -4.95 1.06
N THR A 86 3.19 -4.97 2.16
CA THR A 86 3.78 -5.23 3.47
C THR A 86 4.33 -6.65 3.61
N LEU A 87 3.93 -7.56 2.71
CA LEU A 87 4.14 -9.01 2.68
C LEU A 87 3.49 -9.75 3.85
N LEU A 88 2.61 -9.10 4.60
CA LEU A 88 1.92 -9.64 5.78
C LEU A 88 0.42 -9.84 5.50
N SER A 89 -0.14 -10.88 6.07
CA SER A 89 -1.61 -10.95 6.19
C SER A 89 -2.14 -9.83 7.09
N PRO A 90 -3.41 -9.42 6.96
CA PRO A 90 -4.01 -8.39 7.82
C PRO A 90 -3.83 -8.67 9.32
N GLU A 91 -3.89 -9.94 9.72
CA GLU A 91 -3.72 -10.34 11.12
C GLU A 91 -2.26 -10.13 11.58
N ALA A 92 -1.29 -10.51 10.77
CA ALA A 92 0.13 -10.33 11.08
C ALA A 92 0.52 -8.84 11.09
N LEU A 93 -0.08 -8.04 10.20
CA LEU A 93 0.13 -6.59 10.11
C LEU A 93 -0.26 -5.88 11.42
N ALA A 94 -1.27 -6.38 12.14
CA ALA A 94 -1.70 -5.82 13.42
C ALA A 94 -0.53 -5.62 14.40
N SER A 95 0.39 -6.58 14.46
CA SER A 95 1.51 -6.58 15.41
C SER A 95 2.51 -5.45 15.20
N VAL A 96 2.54 -4.87 13.99
CA VAL A 96 3.50 -3.82 13.61
C VAL A 96 2.88 -2.45 13.39
N ILE A 97 1.56 -2.32 13.18
CA ILE A 97 0.94 -1.01 12.99
C ILE A 97 0.22 -0.50 14.24
N VAL A 98 -0.49 -1.39 14.98
CA VAL A 98 -1.27 -0.98 16.15
C VAL A 98 -0.39 -0.44 17.28
N PRO A 99 0.77 -1.03 17.61
CA PRO A 99 1.68 -0.45 18.59
C PRO A 99 2.19 0.96 18.24
N TRP A 100 2.16 1.34 16.96
CA TRP A 100 2.47 2.68 16.48
C TRP A 100 1.26 3.62 16.44
N GLY A 101 0.09 3.17 16.94
CA GLY A 101 -1.10 4.01 17.11
C GLY A 101 -2.06 4.01 15.93
N THR A 102 -1.79 3.27 14.87
CA THR A 102 -2.72 3.14 13.75
C THR A 102 -3.88 2.22 14.13
N THR A 103 -5.10 2.77 14.12
CA THR A 103 -6.33 2.07 14.48
C THR A 103 -7.29 1.91 13.31
N THR A 104 -7.03 2.60 12.20
CA THR A 104 -7.87 2.51 10.99
C THR A 104 -7.00 2.57 9.73
N LEU A 105 -7.27 1.69 8.78
CA LEU A 105 -6.70 1.70 7.42
C LEU A 105 -7.82 1.95 6.41
N PHE A 106 -7.50 2.72 5.39
CA PHE A 106 -8.22 2.75 4.11
C PHE A 106 -7.35 2.00 3.12
N ALA A 107 -7.73 0.75 2.84
CA ALA A 107 -6.92 -0.18 2.08
C ALA A 107 -7.52 -0.44 0.70
N ASP A 108 -6.72 -0.29 -0.36
CA ASP A 108 -7.07 -0.74 -1.70
C ASP A 108 -6.52 -2.18 -1.91
N PRO A 109 -7.37 -3.21 -1.88
CA PRO A 109 -6.96 -4.60 -2.10
C PRO A 109 -6.81 -4.90 -3.60
N MET A 110 -6.15 -4.02 -4.34
CA MET A 110 -6.01 -4.11 -5.79
C MET A 110 -5.17 -5.31 -6.21
N GLU A 111 -4.12 -5.62 -5.46
CA GLU A 111 -3.20 -6.71 -5.76
C GLU A 111 -3.90 -8.07 -5.67
N ILE A 112 -4.63 -8.33 -4.58
CA ILE A 112 -5.38 -9.58 -4.45
C ILE A 112 -6.54 -9.64 -5.45
N ALA A 113 -7.11 -8.50 -5.84
CA ALA A 113 -8.11 -8.41 -6.90
C ALA A 113 -7.52 -8.75 -8.28
N ASN A 114 -6.30 -8.31 -8.59
CA ASN A 114 -5.59 -8.70 -9.82
C ASN A 114 -5.28 -10.20 -9.85
N VAL A 115 -5.01 -10.80 -8.70
CA VAL A 115 -4.71 -12.25 -8.59
C VAL A 115 -5.95 -13.12 -8.64
N ALA A 116 -7.04 -12.74 -7.98
CA ALA A 116 -8.17 -13.64 -7.75
C ALA A 116 -9.57 -12.97 -7.88
N GLY A 117 -9.62 -11.76 -8.43
CA GLY A 117 -10.88 -11.03 -8.69
C GLY A 117 -11.68 -10.75 -7.43
N LEU A 118 -13.00 -10.65 -7.60
CA LEU A 118 -13.95 -10.40 -6.51
C LEU A 118 -13.80 -11.42 -5.36
N ALA A 119 -13.64 -12.71 -5.68
CA ALA A 119 -13.49 -13.76 -4.68
C ALA A 119 -12.22 -13.58 -3.82
N GLY A 120 -11.13 -13.04 -4.39
CA GLY A 120 -9.92 -12.70 -3.65
C GLY A 120 -10.15 -11.58 -2.63
N VAL A 121 -10.82 -10.52 -3.04
CA VAL A 121 -11.21 -9.40 -2.15
C VAL A 121 -12.10 -9.90 -1.02
N GLU A 122 -13.15 -10.66 -1.33
CA GLU A 122 -14.07 -11.21 -0.32
C GLU A 122 -13.35 -12.13 0.67
N ALA A 123 -12.43 -12.97 0.20
CA ALA A 123 -11.66 -13.85 1.07
C ALA A 123 -10.73 -13.08 2.02
N LEU A 124 -10.14 -11.97 1.57
CA LEU A 124 -9.36 -11.07 2.43
C LEU A 124 -10.27 -10.45 3.52
N LEU A 125 -11.45 -9.97 3.12
CA LEU A 125 -12.39 -9.30 4.01
C LEU A 125 -13.05 -10.21 5.05
N ASN A 126 -13.13 -11.50 4.79
CA ASN A 126 -13.74 -12.46 5.74
C ASN A 126 -12.94 -12.61 7.06
N ASN A 127 -11.70 -12.17 7.10
CA ASN A 127 -10.81 -12.33 8.26
C ASN A 127 -10.61 -11.03 9.07
N ILE A 128 -11.27 -9.91 8.70
CA ILE A 128 -10.97 -8.59 9.30
C ILE A 128 -11.81 -8.24 10.55
N GLU A 129 -12.90 -8.93 10.84
CA GLU A 129 -13.84 -8.54 11.91
C GLU A 129 -13.21 -8.49 13.33
N ASN A 130 -12.25 -9.36 13.60
CA ASN A 130 -11.65 -9.51 14.94
C ASN A 130 -10.27 -8.85 15.07
N LEU A 131 -9.89 -8.00 14.12
CA LEU A 131 -8.62 -7.30 14.16
C LEU A 131 -8.61 -6.21 15.25
N PRO A 132 -7.46 -5.97 15.91
CA PRO A 132 -7.29 -4.87 16.86
C PRO A 132 -7.17 -3.50 16.19
N TYR A 133 -7.51 -3.40 14.93
CA TYR A 133 -7.63 -2.19 14.13
C TYR A 133 -8.79 -2.37 13.13
N ARG A 134 -9.15 -1.32 12.42
CA ARG A 134 -10.29 -1.31 11.47
C ARG A 134 -9.77 -1.15 10.05
N ILE A 135 -10.36 -1.89 9.11
CA ILE A 135 -10.14 -1.73 7.69
C ILE A 135 -11.42 -1.23 7.04
N TYR A 136 -11.32 -0.13 6.33
CA TYR A 136 -12.23 0.26 5.28
C TYR A 136 -11.57 -0.01 3.94
N ILE A 137 -12.33 -0.45 2.94
CA ILE A 137 -11.78 -0.68 1.62
C ILE A 137 -12.01 0.49 0.68
N GLU A 138 -11.01 0.78 -0.09
CA GLU A 138 -11.07 1.50 -1.35
C GLU A 138 -11.30 0.45 -2.42
N VAL A 139 -12.48 0.45 -3.05
CA VAL A 139 -12.86 -0.63 -3.97
C VAL A 139 -12.00 -0.56 -5.22
N PRO A 140 -11.21 -1.61 -5.56
CA PRO A 140 -10.29 -1.58 -6.69
C PRO A 140 -10.98 -1.17 -7.98
N SER A 141 -10.47 -0.13 -8.63
CA SER A 141 -11.14 0.51 -9.76
C SER A 141 -10.67 0.02 -11.12
N ARG A 142 -9.44 -0.50 -11.20
CA ARG A 142 -8.69 -0.77 -12.44
C ARG A 142 -8.05 -2.17 -12.43
N VAL A 143 -8.87 -3.20 -12.43
CA VAL A 143 -8.46 -4.61 -12.51
C VAL A 143 -9.01 -5.22 -13.80
N PRO A 144 -8.16 -5.55 -14.79
CA PRO A 144 -6.71 -5.36 -14.89
C PRO A 144 -6.28 -3.90 -15.04
N THR A 145 -5.02 -3.61 -14.69
CA THR A 145 -4.46 -2.26 -14.78
C THR A 145 -4.16 -1.85 -16.21
N ALA A 146 -3.60 -2.75 -17.04
CA ALA A 146 -3.32 -2.52 -18.47
C ALA A 146 -4.04 -3.53 -19.36
N PRO A 147 -5.36 -3.37 -19.57
CA PRO A 147 -6.17 -4.33 -20.32
C PRO A 147 -5.62 -4.60 -21.72
N GLY A 148 -5.36 -5.87 -22.03
CA GLY A 148 -4.83 -6.33 -23.32
C GLY A 148 -3.31 -6.23 -23.47
N LEU A 149 -2.61 -5.69 -22.48
CA LEU A 149 -1.14 -5.62 -22.44
C LEU A 149 -0.54 -6.51 -21.35
N GLU A 150 -1.37 -7.18 -20.55
CA GLU A 150 -0.99 -8.04 -19.45
C GLU A 150 -1.99 -9.17 -19.25
N THR A 151 -1.54 -10.28 -18.63
CA THR A 151 -2.41 -11.34 -18.13
C THR A 151 -2.59 -11.19 -16.62
N THR A 152 -3.84 -11.26 -16.15
CA THR A 152 -4.18 -11.19 -14.73
C THR A 152 -5.08 -12.37 -14.32
N GLY A 153 -5.10 -12.68 -13.02
CA GLY A 153 -5.96 -13.74 -12.47
C GLY A 153 -7.39 -13.32 -12.25
N GLY A 154 -7.65 -12.00 -12.15
CA GLY A 154 -8.98 -11.43 -11.88
C GLY A 154 -9.34 -10.27 -12.80
N VAL A 155 -10.65 -10.00 -12.87
CA VAL A 155 -11.21 -8.82 -13.54
C VAL A 155 -12.32 -8.26 -12.67
N LEU A 156 -12.33 -6.94 -12.47
CA LEU A 156 -13.40 -6.21 -11.80
C LEU A 156 -14.03 -5.21 -12.78
N GLY A 157 -15.12 -5.62 -13.40
CA GLY A 157 -15.92 -4.75 -14.25
C GLY A 157 -16.83 -3.81 -13.44
N VAL A 158 -17.68 -3.08 -14.12
CA VAL A 158 -18.63 -2.13 -13.49
C VAL A 158 -19.53 -2.82 -12.47
N LYS A 159 -19.98 -4.04 -12.76
CA LYS A 159 -20.89 -4.80 -11.90
C LYS A 159 -20.22 -5.22 -10.59
N GLU A 160 -19.04 -5.80 -10.64
CA GLU A 160 -18.27 -6.25 -9.47
C GLU A 160 -17.91 -5.05 -8.57
N VAL A 161 -17.49 -3.94 -9.17
CA VAL A 161 -17.21 -2.69 -8.46
C VAL A 161 -18.49 -2.13 -7.80
N ASP A 162 -19.61 -2.14 -8.51
CA ASP A 162 -20.91 -1.69 -7.95
C ASP A 162 -21.33 -2.55 -6.75
N GLU A 163 -21.14 -3.86 -6.81
CA GLU A 163 -21.41 -4.80 -5.73
C GLU A 163 -20.53 -4.52 -4.50
N LEU A 164 -19.23 -4.39 -4.67
CA LEU A 164 -18.31 -4.05 -3.58
C LEU A 164 -18.61 -2.68 -2.96
N LEU A 165 -18.96 -1.69 -3.78
CA LEU A 165 -19.34 -0.35 -3.29
C LEU A 165 -20.61 -0.34 -2.43
N GLN A 166 -21.46 -1.37 -2.46
CA GLN A 166 -22.63 -1.49 -1.59
C GLN A 166 -22.26 -1.84 -0.15
N SER A 167 -21.08 -2.42 0.07
CA SER A 167 -20.63 -2.81 1.40
C SER A 167 -20.49 -1.60 2.33
N SER A 168 -20.84 -1.80 3.61
CA SER A 168 -20.69 -0.78 4.65
C SER A 168 -19.24 -0.49 5.02
N ILE A 169 -18.32 -1.39 4.68
CA ILE A 169 -16.88 -1.20 4.90
C ILE A 169 -16.18 -0.54 3.69
N SER A 170 -16.88 -0.36 2.57
CA SER A 170 -16.32 0.38 1.43
C SER A 170 -16.36 1.88 1.71
N ALA A 171 -15.20 2.53 1.71
CA ALA A 171 -15.08 3.97 1.92
C ALA A 171 -15.11 4.76 0.61
N SER A 172 -14.51 4.22 -0.44
CA SER A 172 -14.31 4.90 -1.72
C SER A 172 -14.28 3.92 -2.89
N LEU A 173 -14.29 4.46 -4.10
CA LEU A 173 -13.72 3.82 -5.28
C LEU A 173 -12.21 4.02 -5.21
N GLY A 174 -11.44 2.95 -5.35
CA GLY A 174 -9.98 2.96 -5.34
C GLY A 174 -9.39 3.79 -6.48
N GLU A 175 -8.11 3.96 -6.44
CA GLU A 175 -7.35 4.88 -7.28
C GLU A 175 -7.56 4.69 -8.80
N LEU A 176 -7.71 5.79 -9.51
CA LEU A 176 -7.82 5.84 -10.97
C LEU A 176 -6.67 6.63 -11.57
N ASP A 177 -5.84 5.97 -12.35
CA ASP A 177 -4.75 6.63 -13.09
C ASP A 177 -5.25 7.48 -14.28
N PRO A 178 -4.42 8.40 -14.81
CA PRO A 178 -4.80 9.28 -15.91
C PRO A 178 -5.31 8.56 -17.15
N SER A 179 -4.78 7.38 -17.48
CA SER A 179 -5.17 6.63 -18.67
C SER A 179 -6.63 6.16 -18.65
N LYS A 180 -7.20 6.03 -17.45
CA LYS A 180 -8.60 5.63 -17.25
C LYS A 180 -9.56 6.81 -17.41
N VAL A 181 -9.11 8.01 -17.02
CA VAL A 181 -9.94 9.21 -16.98
C VAL A 181 -9.81 10.03 -18.26
N LEU A 182 -8.58 10.32 -18.71
CA LEU A 182 -8.33 11.18 -19.89
C LEU A 182 -8.81 10.56 -21.20
N THR A 183 -8.92 9.23 -21.26
CA THR A 183 -9.44 8.53 -22.44
C THR A 183 -10.98 8.48 -22.50
N ILE A 184 -11.66 9.00 -21.47
CA ILE A 184 -13.13 9.12 -21.41
C ILE A 184 -13.84 7.77 -21.66
N LYS A 185 -13.29 6.67 -21.13
CA LYS A 185 -13.87 5.34 -21.29
C LYS A 185 -15.09 5.17 -20.40
N GLU A 186 -16.23 4.78 -20.99
CA GLU A 186 -17.51 4.62 -20.32
C GLU A 186 -17.43 3.72 -19.07
N GLU A 187 -16.63 2.66 -19.12
CA GLU A 187 -16.43 1.75 -17.99
C GLU A 187 -16.00 2.48 -16.72
N TYR A 188 -14.94 3.29 -16.79
CA TYR A 188 -14.39 3.98 -15.62
C TYR A 188 -15.28 5.13 -15.17
N LEU A 189 -15.90 5.84 -16.11
CA LEU A 189 -16.89 6.87 -15.79
C LEU A 189 -18.08 6.29 -15.05
N SER A 190 -18.54 5.10 -15.44
CA SER A 190 -19.64 4.38 -14.76
C SER A 190 -19.26 3.98 -13.33
N LYS A 191 -18.01 3.53 -13.09
CA LYS A 191 -17.49 3.23 -11.75
C LYS A 191 -17.46 4.49 -10.85
N ILE A 192 -17.02 5.63 -11.38
CA ILE A 192 -17.05 6.93 -10.67
C ILE A 192 -18.48 7.34 -10.30
N ILE A 193 -19.42 7.22 -11.24
CA ILE A 193 -20.83 7.55 -11.02
C ILE A 193 -21.42 6.65 -9.94
N SER A 194 -21.15 5.34 -10.00
CA SER A 194 -21.61 4.35 -9.01
C SER A 194 -21.13 4.72 -7.58
N ALA A 195 -19.88 5.10 -7.41
CA ALA A 195 -19.34 5.54 -6.13
C ALA A 195 -20.08 6.78 -5.60
N ARG A 196 -20.30 7.77 -6.45
CA ARG A 196 -20.99 9.02 -6.09
C ARG A 196 -22.44 8.81 -5.71
N GLU A 197 -23.18 7.97 -6.43
CA GLU A 197 -24.58 7.62 -6.14
C GLU A 197 -24.71 6.97 -4.75
N LYS A 198 -23.69 6.24 -4.32
CA LYS A 198 -23.62 5.62 -2.99
C LYS A 198 -23.05 6.56 -1.92
N GLY A 199 -22.82 7.84 -2.25
CA GLY A 199 -22.31 8.84 -1.33
C GLY A 199 -20.81 8.64 -0.97
N LYS A 200 -20.06 7.91 -1.79
CA LYS A 200 -18.62 7.62 -1.59
C LYS A 200 -17.76 8.53 -2.45
N VAL A 201 -16.49 8.66 -2.08
CA VAL A 201 -15.50 9.39 -2.86
C VAL A 201 -14.89 8.50 -3.95
N ALA A 202 -14.26 9.11 -4.95
CA ALA A 202 -13.44 8.42 -5.93
C ALA A 202 -12.00 8.92 -5.79
N ASN A 203 -11.09 8.01 -5.54
CA ASN A 203 -9.70 8.32 -5.28
C ASN A 203 -8.91 8.46 -6.58
N GLY A 204 -7.89 9.27 -6.54
CA GLY A 204 -7.05 9.57 -7.67
C GLY A 204 -5.63 9.04 -7.56
N HIS A 205 -5.00 8.94 -8.73
CA HIS A 205 -3.59 8.59 -8.95
C HIS A 205 -3.08 9.47 -10.10
N ALA A 206 -2.88 10.77 -9.81
CA ALA A 206 -2.72 11.82 -10.85
C ALA A 206 -1.26 12.03 -11.25
N ILE A 207 -0.53 10.94 -11.56
CA ILE A 207 0.87 11.00 -11.93
C ILE A 207 1.09 11.71 -13.28
N GLY A 208 2.06 12.62 -13.35
CA GLY A 208 2.59 13.20 -14.59
C GLY A 208 1.64 14.11 -15.37
N LEU A 209 0.55 14.59 -14.76
CA LEU A 209 -0.43 15.45 -15.42
C LEU A 209 0.05 16.90 -15.53
N ASN A 210 -0.07 17.47 -16.73
CA ASN A 210 0.00 18.92 -16.89
C ASN A 210 -1.30 19.61 -16.43
N TRP A 211 -1.30 20.93 -16.34
CA TRP A 211 -2.43 21.72 -15.84
C TRP A 211 -3.75 21.46 -16.57
N ASP A 212 -3.75 21.35 -17.90
CA ASP A 212 -4.97 21.13 -18.69
C ASP A 212 -5.52 19.71 -18.46
N GLN A 213 -4.65 18.72 -18.42
CA GLN A 213 -5.01 17.34 -18.10
C GLN A 213 -5.53 17.21 -16.66
N LEU A 214 -4.93 17.92 -15.71
CA LEU A 214 -5.37 17.94 -14.32
C LEU A 214 -6.77 18.57 -14.18
N ASN A 215 -7.12 19.57 -15.01
CA ASN A 215 -8.48 20.10 -15.08
C ASN A 215 -9.51 19.05 -15.53
N VAL A 216 -9.17 18.24 -16.56
CA VAL A 216 -10.04 17.13 -17.00
C VAL A 216 -10.22 16.11 -15.88
N TYR A 217 -9.12 15.77 -15.21
CA TYR A 217 -9.08 14.83 -14.11
C TYR A 217 -9.95 15.29 -12.92
N ALA A 218 -9.81 16.56 -12.51
CA ALA A 218 -10.66 17.19 -11.50
C ALA A 218 -12.14 17.23 -11.90
N ALA A 219 -12.43 17.53 -13.18
CA ALA A 219 -13.80 17.56 -13.70
C ALA A 219 -14.49 16.19 -13.69
N ALA A 220 -13.71 15.11 -13.84
CA ALA A 220 -14.22 13.74 -13.63
C ALA A 220 -14.60 13.48 -12.16
N GLY A 221 -14.12 14.31 -11.21
CA GLY A 221 -14.51 14.35 -9.81
C GLY A 221 -13.73 13.40 -8.94
N LEU A 222 -12.49 13.12 -9.28
CA LEU A 222 -11.54 12.49 -8.39
C LEU A 222 -11.30 13.43 -7.21
N SER A 223 -11.30 12.89 -6.01
CA SER A 223 -11.41 13.67 -4.77
C SER A 223 -10.05 13.96 -4.11
N ASP A 224 -9.05 13.20 -4.49
CA ASP A 224 -7.70 13.24 -3.90
C ASP A 224 -6.63 12.77 -4.90
N ASP A 225 -5.38 12.87 -4.47
CA ASP A 225 -4.20 12.35 -5.16
C ASP A 225 -3.06 12.15 -4.15
N HIS A 226 -2.36 11.02 -4.25
CA HIS A 226 -1.18 10.69 -3.45
C HIS A 226 0.14 10.73 -4.25
N GLU A 227 0.09 11.04 -5.56
CA GLU A 227 1.21 10.96 -6.48
C GLU A 227 2.07 12.24 -6.55
N SER A 228 1.77 13.26 -5.75
CA SER A 228 2.58 14.47 -5.73
C SER A 228 3.97 14.22 -5.16
N VAL A 229 5.02 14.45 -5.96
CA VAL A 229 6.43 14.30 -5.57
C VAL A 229 7.05 15.64 -5.21
N VAL A 230 6.68 16.70 -5.91
CA VAL A 230 7.16 18.06 -5.67
C VAL A 230 6.02 18.97 -5.22
N PHE A 231 6.35 20.01 -4.45
CA PHE A 231 5.37 20.94 -3.90
C PHE A 231 4.46 21.58 -4.95
N GLN A 232 4.97 21.89 -6.14
CA GLN A 232 4.18 22.52 -7.21
C GLN A 232 3.00 21.63 -7.64
N GLU A 233 3.19 20.33 -7.72
CA GLU A 233 2.14 19.37 -8.06
C GLU A 233 1.05 19.36 -6.98
N LEU A 234 1.43 19.23 -5.70
CA LEU A 234 0.50 19.32 -4.58
C LEU A 234 -0.32 20.63 -4.61
N PHE A 235 0.35 21.75 -4.89
CA PHE A 235 -0.29 23.06 -4.91
C PHE A 235 -1.31 23.20 -6.04
N GLU A 236 -1.02 22.63 -7.21
CA GLU A 236 -1.95 22.61 -8.36
C GLU A 236 -3.18 21.76 -8.07
N ARG A 237 -3.02 20.60 -7.43
CA ARG A 237 -4.14 19.75 -7.01
C ARG A 237 -5.06 20.47 -6.03
N LEU A 238 -4.50 21.09 -4.99
CA LEU A 238 -5.27 21.88 -4.03
C LEU A 238 -6.05 23.02 -4.69
N ARG A 239 -5.49 23.70 -5.69
CA ARG A 239 -6.18 24.76 -6.45
C ARG A 239 -7.41 24.27 -7.20
N LEU A 240 -7.42 23.02 -7.63
CA LEU A 240 -8.53 22.38 -8.32
C LEU A 240 -9.48 21.61 -7.38
N GLY A 241 -9.27 21.73 -6.06
CA GLY A 241 -10.13 21.09 -5.06
C GLY A 241 -9.84 19.61 -4.83
N ILE A 242 -8.75 19.08 -5.41
CA ILE A 242 -8.24 17.74 -5.17
C ILE A 242 -7.44 17.77 -3.87
N LYS A 243 -7.76 16.91 -2.91
CA LYS A 243 -7.00 16.81 -1.66
C LYS A 243 -5.65 16.13 -1.90
N ALA A 244 -4.64 16.52 -1.12
CA ALA A 244 -3.33 15.90 -1.20
C ALA A 244 -3.15 14.88 -0.08
N LEU A 245 -3.00 13.62 -0.45
CA LEU A 245 -2.55 12.55 0.41
C LEU A 245 -1.02 12.52 0.33
N ILE A 246 -0.36 12.86 1.45
CA ILE A 246 1.10 12.96 1.52
C ILE A 246 1.64 11.61 1.98
N ARG A 247 2.22 10.87 1.05
CA ARG A 247 2.72 9.52 1.30
C ARG A 247 4.14 9.49 1.86
N GLU A 248 4.41 8.45 2.66
CA GLU A 248 5.72 8.09 3.17
C GLU A 248 5.83 6.57 3.23
N GLY A 249 6.02 5.97 2.07
CA GLY A 249 6.19 4.54 1.89
C GLY A 249 7.62 4.06 2.13
N SER A 250 8.00 2.97 1.48
CA SER A 250 9.37 2.46 1.51
C SER A 250 10.25 3.08 0.44
N THR A 251 9.72 3.30 -0.76
CA THR A 251 10.42 3.89 -1.91
C THR A 251 9.93 5.32 -2.19
N GLU A 252 8.65 5.62 -2.04
CA GLU A 252 8.03 6.93 -2.28
C GLU A 252 7.96 7.74 -0.98
N ARG A 253 8.99 8.58 -0.71
CA ARG A 253 9.16 9.33 0.54
C ARG A 253 8.97 10.82 0.32
N ASN A 254 7.71 11.26 0.28
CA ASN A 254 7.37 12.60 -0.16
C ASN A 254 7.08 13.61 0.97
N VAL A 255 6.97 13.19 2.22
CA VAL A 255 6.65 14.07 3.36
C VAL A 255 7.61 15.26 3.44
N GLU A 256 8.92 15.04 3.27
CA GLU A 256 9.90 16.12 3.41
C GLU A 256 9.74 17.21 2.35
N ALA A 257 9.65 16.83 1.08
CA ALA A 257 9.53 17.76 -0.04
C ALA A 257 8.23 18.56 0.04
N LEU A 258 7.12 17.89 0.34
CA LEU A 258 5.80 18.50 0.32
C LEU A 258 5.56 19.37 1.56
N VAL A 259 5.91 18.90 2.76
CA VAL A 259 5.71 19.66 4.02
C VAL A 259 6.59 20.91 4.05
N LYS A 260 7.84 20.87 3.56
CA LYS A 260 8.67 22.09 3.43
C LYS A 260 7.99 23.14 2.55
N GLY A 261 7.38 22.76 1.45
CA GLY A 261 6.65 23.67 0.58
C GLY A 261 5.38 24.23 1.24
N VAL A 262 4.62 23.39 1.95
CA VAL A 262 3.43 23.80 2.73
C VAL A 262 3.80 24.85 3.77
N LEU A 263 4.88 24.63 4.52
CA LEU A 263 5.38 25.59 5.53
C LEU A 263 5.86 26.89 4.91
N ALA A 264 6.63 26.81 3.81
CA ALA A 264 7.16 28.00 3.12
C ALA A 264 6.05 28.92 2.59
N GLN A 265 4.91 28.35 2.16
CA GLN A 265 3.75 29.09 1.65
C GLN A 265 2.67 29.34 2.72
N ASN A 266 2.88 28.87 3.94
CA ASN A 266 1.90 28.96 5.04
C ASN A 266 0.50 28.48 4.62
N LEU A 267 0.44 27.32 3.94
CA LEU A 267 -0.83 26.76 3.46
C LEU A 267 -1.64 26.17 4.62
N PRO A 268 -2.99 26.28 4.54
CA PRO A 268 -3.87 25.57 5.45
C PRO A 268 -3.75 24.04 5.28
N THR A 269 -3.89 23.28 6.36
CA THR A 269 -3.66 21.83 6.37
C THR A 269 -4.94 20.98 6.28
N GLU A 270 -6.12 21.59 6.20
CA GLU A 270 -7.42 20.91 6.22
C GLU A 270 -7.63 19.94 5.04
N ASN A 271 -6.97 20.20 3.92
CA ASN A 271 -7.02 19.36 2.71
C ASN A 271 -5.74 18.52 2.52
N LEU A 272 -4.92 18.42 3.57
CA LEU A 272 -3.73 17.57 3.59
C LEU A 272 -3.98 16.37 4.50
N ILE A 273 -3.58 15.20 4.07
CA ILE A 273 -3.82 13.92 4.75
C ILE A 273 -2.52 13.10 4.64
N PHE A 274 -2.22 12.26 5.62
CA PHE A 274 -1.12 11.32 5.52
C PHE A 274 -1.57 9.94 5.06
N CYS A 275 -0.73 9.28 4.28
CA CYS A 275 -0.86 7.88 3.91
C CYS A 275 0.52 7.21 3.86
N THR A 276 0.56 5.88 3.79
CA THR A 276 1.81 5.14 3.58
C THR A 276 1.96 4.65 2.15
N ASP A 277 0.86 4.35 1.46
CA ASP A 277 0.90 3.68 0.17
C ASP A 277 1.62 2.32 0.31
N ASP A 278 2.69 2.06 -0.44
CA ASP A 278 3.48 0.84 -0.37
C ASP A 278 4.58 0.92 0.70
N LYS A 279 4.37 0.24 1.83
CA LYS A 279 5.35 0.22 2.92
C LYS A 279 5.65 -1.18 3.40
N HIS A 280 6.90 -1.61 3.27
CA HIS A 280 7.39 -2.91 3.71
C HIS A 280 7.41 -3.05 5.24
N VAL A 281 7.20 -4.27 5.71
CA VAL A 281 7.25 -4.59 7.16
C VAL A 281 8.54 -4.13 7.83
N ASN A 282 9.68 -4.23 7.16
CA ASN A 282 10.98 -3.83 7.70
C ASN A 282 11.03 -2.34 8.06
N ASP A 283 10.45 -1.47 7.23
CA ASP A 283 10.40 -0.04 7.48
C ASP A 283 9.36 0.30 8.54
N ILE A 284 8.19 -0.37 8.52
CA ILE A 284 7.18 -0.20 9.58
C ILE A 284 7.77 -0.50 10.95
N VAL A 285 8.51 -1.60 11.08
CA VAL A 285 9.12 -1.99 12.37
C VAL A 285 10.22 -1.03 12.82
N ARG A 286 11.06 -0.57 11.88
CA ARG A 286 12.22 0.29 12.19
C ARG A 286 11.85 1.73 12.52
N GLU A 287 10.91 2.32 11.80
CA GLU A 287 10.61 3.75 11.87
C GLU A 287 9.19 4.10 12.30
N GLY A 288 8.26 3.16 12.21
CA GLY A 288 6.84 3.36 12.48
C GLY A 288 5.97 3.37 11.23
N HIS A 289 4.68 3.46 11.45
CA HIS A 289 3.64 3.55 10.42
C HIS A 289 3.23 5.02 10.21
N ILE A 290 1.95 5.37 10.25
CA ILE A 290 1.50 6.79 10.17
C ILE A 290 2.11 7.69 11.26
N SER A 291 2.47 7.12 12.41
CA SER A 291 3.23 7.83 13.44
C SER A 291 4.54 8.43 12.93
N PHE A 292 5.20 7.77 11.99
CA PHE A 292 6.42 8.27 11.36
C PHE A 292 6.16 9.50 10.49
N ASN A 293 5.08 9.49 9.67
CA ASN A 293 4.68 10.65 8.86
C ASN A 293 4.43 11.88 9.76
N ILE A 294 3.67 11.68 10.86
CA ILE A 294 3.38 12.73 11.84
C ILE A 294 4.70 13.26 12.44
N GLN A 295 5.55 12.37 12.97
CA GLN A 295 6.82 12.75 13.61
C GLN A 295 7.75 13.47 12.64
N LYS A 296 7.89 12.98 11.40
CA LYS A 296 8.70 13.61 10.36
C LYS A 296 8.21 15.02 10.02
N ALA A 297 6.90 15.20 9.87
CA ALA A 297 6.32 16.53 9.63
C ALA A 297 6.56 17.50 10.78
N ILE A 298 6.44 17.05 12.04
CA ILE A 298 6.74 17.85 13.23
C ILE A 298 8.24 18.23 13.26
N ALA A 299 9.12 17.30 12.97
CA ALA A 299 10.56 17.54 12.91
C ALA A 299 10.94 18.58 11.84
N LEU A 300 10.15 18.70 10.77
CA LEU A 300 10.30 19.73 9.73
C LEU A 300 9.75 21.09 10.14
N GLY A 301 9.02 21.19 11.26
CA GLY A 301 8.48 22.42 11.80
C GLY A 301 6.96 22.56 11.70
N LEU A 302 6.23 21.52 11.26
CA LEU A 302 4.77 21.56 11.30
C LEU A 302 4.29 21.47 12.75
N GLU A 303 3.30 22.28 13.10
CA GLU A 303 2.69 22.29 14.43
C GLU A 303 2.10 20.90 14.77
N PRO A 304 2.38 20.33 15.97
CA PRO A 304 1.98 18.95 16.30
C PRO A 304 0.49 18.68 16.14
N ILE A 305 -0.38 19.62 16.55
CA ILE A 305 -1.84 19.45 16.42
C ILE A 305 -2.24 19.34 14.94
N LYS A 306 -1.65 20.17 14.07
CA LYS A 306 -1.92 20.12 12.63
C LYS A 306 -1.45 18.82 12.01
N ALA A 307 -0.26 18.33 12.37
CA ALA A 307 0.24 17.04 11.90
C ALA A 307 -0.67 15.87 12.35
N ILE A 308 -1.15 15.88 13.60
CA ILE A 308 -2.08 14.87 14.11
C ILE A 308 -3.44 14.97 13.39
N LYS A 309 -3.94 16.17 13.08
CA LYS A 309 -5.18 16.35 12.28
C LYS A 309 -5.08 15.70 10.91
N MET A 310 -3.92 15.79 10.25
CA MET A 310 -3.69 15.16 8.93
C MET A 310 -3.77 13.63 8.98
N ALA A 311 -3.48 13.02 10.13
CA ALA A 311 -3.56 11.58 10.36
C ALA A 311 -4.87 11.14 11.06
N THR A 312 -5.83 12.02 11.26
CA THR A 312 -7.03 11.74 12.05
C THR A 312 -8.27 12.37 11.42
N ILE A 313 -8.69 13.56 11.87
CA ILE A 313 -9.96 14.18 11.46
C ILE A 313 -9.98 14.55 9.97
N ASN A 314 -8.84 14.86 9.34
CA ASN A 314 -8.82 15.19 7.92
C ASN A 314 -9.10 13.96 7.06
N ALA A 315 -8.50 12.81 7.40
CA ALA A 315 -8.82 11.52 6.77
C ALA A 315 -10.28 11.14 6.98
N ALA A 316 -10.78 11.21 8.22
CA ALA A 316 -12.17 10.91 8.54
C ALA A 316 -13.16 11.79 7.73
N LYS A 317 -12.90 13.10 7.60
CA LYS A 317 -13.70 14.02 6.79
C LYS A 317 -13.65 13.69 5.30
N HIS A 318 -12.49 13.29 4.80
CA HIS A 318 -12.32 12.92 3.41
C HIS A 318 -13.25 11.77 3.04
N PHE A 319 -13.21 10.69 3.81
CA PHE A 319 -14.05 9.50 3.59
C PHE A 319 -15.46 9.61 4.16
N ARG A 320 -15.87 10.81 4.65
CA ARG A 320 -17.21 11.07 5.22
C ARG A 320 -17.54 10.23 6.45
N LEU A 321 -16.51 9.84 7.19
CA LEU A 321 -16.59 9.05 8.43
C LEU A 321 -16.35 9.89 9.69
N ASP A 322 -16.25 11.21 9.56
CA ASP A 322 -16.00 12.13 10.66
C ASP A 322 -17.14 12.19 11.69
N HIS A 323 -18.31 11.67 11.37
CA HIS A 323 -19.38 11.45 12.32
C HIS A 323 -19.09 10.28 13.30
N LEU A 324 -18.15 9.38 12.96
CA LEU A 324 -17.75 8.22 13.76
C LEU A 324 -16.32 8.30 14.31
N LEU A 325 -15.38 8.88 13.56
CA LEU A 325 -13.94 8.76 13.76
C LEU A 325 -13.24 10.12 13.79
N GLY A 326 -11.97 10.12 14.15
CA GLY A 326 -11.03 11.22 13.96
C GLY A 326 -11.02 12.31 15.03
N ALA A 327 -11.82 12.18 16.11
CA ALA A 327 -11.81 13.11 17.22
C ALA A 327 -12.20 12.44 18.53
N LEU A 328 -11.76 13.00 19.66
CA LEU A 328 -12.10 12.55 21.01
C LEU A 328 -13.33 13.31 21.56
N THR A 329 -14.48 13.12 20.93
CA THR A 329 -15.73 13.81 21.28
C THR A 329 -16.88 12.82 21.49
N PRO A 330 -17.91 13.18 22.31
CA PRO A 330 -19.06 12.31 22.53
C PRO A 330 -19.72 11.84 21.23
N GLY A 331 -20.13 10.58 21.21
CA GLY A 331 -20.77 9.90 20.08
C GLY A 331 -19.79 9.25 19.10
N LYS A 332 -18.48 9.58 19.16
CA LYS A 332 -17.46 8.97 18.31
C LYS A 332 -16.90 7.68 18.92
N ILE A 333 -16.37 6.83 18.05
CA ILE A 333 -15.68 5.60 18.43
C ILE A 333 -14.47 5.94 19.29
N ALA A 334 -14.26 5.19 20.36
CA ALA A 334 -13.19 5.41 21.31
C ALA A 334 -11.87 4.76 20.85
N ASP A 335 -11.35 5.24 19.72
CA ASP A 335 -10.01 4.95 19.23
C ASP A 335 -9.08 6.04 19.77
N ILE A 336 -8.21 5.67 20.73
CA ILE A 336 -7.45 6.63 21.53
C ILE A 336 -5.99 6.18 21.57
N VAL A 337 -5.10 7.12 21.30
CA VAL A 337 -3.65 6.93 21.46
C VAL A 337 -3.17 7.82 22.62
N LEU A 338 -2.45 7.23 23.59
CA LEU A 338 -1.82 7.96 24.67
C LEU A 338 -0.33 8.12 24.41
N LEU A 339 0.13 9.38 24.37
CA LEU A 339 1.52 9.78 24.11
C LEU A 339 2.12 10.43 25.36
N ASP A 340 3.41 10.17 25.62
CA ASP A 340 4.13 10.87 26.69
C ASP A 340 4.45 12.32 26.32
N ASN A 341 4.62 12.62 25.05
CA ASN A 341 4.82 13.97 24.50
C ASN A 341 4.32 14.06 23.06
N LEU A 342 4.28 15.25 22.47
CA LEU A 342 3.82 15.50 21.10
C LEU A 342 4.96 15.76 20.10
N VAL A 343 6.20 15.46 20.46
CA VAL A 343 7.38 15.57 19.58
C VAL A 343 7.80 14.19 19.09
N GLU A 344 7.93 13.26 20.02
CA GLU A 344 8.17 11.85 19.71
C GLU A 344 6.82 11.12 19.67
N ILE A 345 6.36 10.77 18.49
CA ILE A 345 5.07 10.13 18.29
C ILE A 345 5.21 8.60 18.52
N LYS A 346 5.45 8.26 19.77
CA LYS A 346 5.58 6.88 20.23
C LYS A 346 4.48 6.55 21.24
N PRO A 347 3.48 5.75 20.86
CA PRO A 347 2.37 5.42 21.75
C PRO A 347 2.81 4.65 22.99
N ALA A 348 2.39 5.11 24.17
CA ALA A 348 2.50 4.36 25.41
C ALA A 348 1.37 3.33 25.54
N PHE A 349 0.16 3.74 25.10
CA PHE A 349 -1.03 2.90 25.08
C PHE A 349 -1.89 3.22 23.85
N VAL A 350 -2.53 2.18 23.30
CA VAL A 350 -3.49 2.31 22.19
C VAL A 350 -4.79 1.61 22.58
N PHE A 351 -5.89 2.34 22.45
CA PHE A 351 -7.23 1.80 22.63
C PHE A 351 -7.95 1.80 21.28
N LYS A 352 -8.65 0.71 20.99
CA LYS A 352 -9.54 0.55 19.84
C LYS A 352 -10.92 0.14 20.33
N ASP A 353 -11.96 0.85 19.91
CA ASP A 353 -13.33 0.66 20.41
C ASP A 353 -13.38 0.67 21.97
N GLY A 354 -12.61 1.54 22.62
CA GLY A 354 -12.51 1.64 24.07
C GLY A 354 -11.81 0.47 24.77
N ARG A 355 -11.19 -0.44 24.05
CA ARG A 355 -10.43 -1.58 24.60
C ARG A 355 -8.94 -1.34 24.43
N LEU A 356 -8.15 -1.61 25.47
CA LEU A 356 -6.70 -1.55 25.38
C LEU A 356 -6.19 -2.67 24.46
N VAL A 357 -5.61 -2.28 23.29
CA VAL A 357 -5.12 -3.20 22.26
C VAL A 357 -3.60 -3.24 22.15
N ALA A 358 -2.90 -2.17 22.57
CA ALA A 358 -1.44 -2.17 22.63
C ALA A 358 -0.92 -1.36 23.81
N ARG A 359 0.24 -1.79 24.34
CA ARG A 359 0.94 -1.18 25.45
C ARG A 359 2.44 -1.33 25.28
N ALA A 360 3.18 -0.22 25.47
CA ALA A 360 4.64 -0.20 25.43
C ALA A 360 5.24 -0.87 24.18
N GLY A 361 4.69 -0.55 23.00
CA GLY A 361 5.15 -1.05 21.71
C GLY A 361 4.76 -2.50 21.37
N LYS A 362 3.82 -3.11 22.09
CA LYS A 362 3.36 -4.49 21.85
C LYS A 362 1.84 -4.60 21.91
N LEU A 363 1.28 -5.51 21.12
CA LEU A 363 -0.13 -5.89 21.25
C LEU A 363 -0.41 -6.51 22.62
N THR A 364 -1.60 -6.29 23.16
CA THR A 364 -2.09 -6.98 24.36
C THR A 364 -2.52 -8.42 24.05
N HIS A 365 -2.97 -8.65 22.81
CA HIS A 365 -3.35 -9.96 22.27
C HIS A 365 -3.00 -10.01 20.79
N GLU A 366 -2.29 -11.05 20.39
CA GLU A 366 -2.04 -11.32 18.97
C GLU A 366 -3.30 -11.88 18.31
N PRO A 367 -3.76 -11.35 17.18
CA PRO A 367 -4.83 -11.96 16.42
C PRO A 367 -4.38 -13.31 15.87
N LYS A 368 -5.32 -14.23 15.79
CA LYS A 368 -5.05 -15.52 15.14
C LYS A 368 -5.00 -15.30 13.63
N ILE A 369 -4.00 -15.87 12.99
CA ILE A 369 -3.95 -15.90 11.52
C ILE A 369 -5.16 -16.67 11.00
N GLY A 370 -5.90 -16.05 10.07
CA GLY A 370 -7.08 -16.63 9.46
C GLY A 370 -6.75 -17.82 8.55
N GLN A 371 -7.77 -18.60 8.24
CA GLN A 371 -7.67 -19.63 7.21
C GLN A 371 -8.12 -19.02 5.88
N TYR A 372 -7.21 -18.95 4.93
CA TYR A 372 -7.51 -18.50 3.58
C TYR A 372 -8.01 -19.69 2.73
N PRO A 373 -8.98 -19.47 1.81
CA PRO A 373 -9.48 -20.51 0.92
C PRO A 373 -8.35 -21.10 0.07
N GLU A 374 -8.48 -22.40 -0.27
CA GLU A 374 -7.47 -23.14 -1.05
C GLU A 374 -7.12 -22.46 -2.37
N PHE A 375 -8.09 -21.82 -3.04
CA PHE A 375 -7.83 -21.15 -4.31
C PHE A 375 -6.83 -19.97 -4.15
N LEU A 376 -6.73 -19.33 -2.98
CA LEU A 376 -5.71 -18.31 -2.70
C LEU A 376 -4.33 -18.92 -2.41
N ASN A 377 -4.27 -20.18 -1.97
CA ASN A 377 -3.03 -20.90 -1.74
C ASN A 377 -2.56 -21.70 -2.97
N SER A 378 -3.23 -21.52 -4.12
CA SER A 378 -2.94 -22.24 -5.37
C SER A 378 -3.02 -21.34 -6.61
N THR A 379 -2.44 -20.12 -6.49
CA THR A 379 -2.51 -19.09 -7.53
C THR A 379 -1.38 -19.14 -8.55
N VAL A 380 -0.36 -19.99 -8.36
CA VAL A 380 0.77 -20.10 -9.28
C VAL A 380 0.68 -21.41 -10.07
N LYS A 381 0.40 -21.29 -11.37
CA LYS A 381 0.22 -22.40 -12.33
C LYS A 381 1.08 -22.15 -13.56
N LEU A 382 2.37 -22.53 -13.48
CA LEU A 382 3.29 -22.37 -14.60
C LEU A 382 2.90 -23.28 -15.76
N SER A 383 3.19 -22.83 -16.98
CA SER A 383 3.07 -23.65 -18.17
C SER A 383 4.02 -24.85 -18.11
N GLU A 384 3.54 -26.04 -18.50
CA GLU A 384 4.38 -27.23 -18.64
C GLU A 384 5.47 -27.09 -19.71
N ALA A 385 5.29 -26.17 -20.67
CA ALA A 385 6.26 -25.86 -21.71
C ALA A 385 7.39 -24.92 -21.21
N LEU A 386 7.27 -24.33 -19.99
CA LEU A 386 8.30 -23.45 -19.44
C LEU A 386 9.62 -24.22 -19.26
N SER A 387 10.69 -23.67 -19.80
CA SER A 387 12.03 -24.25 -19.75
C SER A 387 13.08 -23.14 -19.74
N PRO A 388 14.37 -23.43 -19.49
CA PRO A 388 15.43 -22.44 -19.64
C PRO A 388 15.42 -21.71 -20.98
N ALA A 389 15.05 -22.40 -22.07
CA ALA A 389 14.95 -21.81 -23.41
C ALA A 389 13.84 -20.74 -23.52
N SER A 390 12.85 -20.73 -22.62
CA SER A 390 11.80 -19.71 -22.59
C SER A 390 12.32 -18.33 -22.18
N PHE A 391 13.50 -18.26 -21.57
CA PHE A 391 14.19 -17.01 -21.17
C PHE A 391 15.18 -16.50 -22.22
N SER A 392 15.28 -17.20 -23.38
CA SER A 392 16.19 -16.82 -24.46
C SER A 392 15.57 -15.76 -25.38
N LEU A 393 16.30 -14.67 -25.63
CA LEU A 393 16.00 -13.75 -26.74
C LEU A 393 16.87 -14.12 -27.92
N ARG A 394 16.27 -14.70 -28.99
CA ARG A 394 16.97 -15.17 -30.18
C ARG A 394 17.26 -14.05 -31.15
N ALA A 395 18.53 -13.96 -31.62
CA ALA A 395 18.95 -13.00 -32.62
C ALA A 395 19.97 -13.64 -33.60
N SER A 396 20.02 -13.10 -34.83
CA SER A 396 21.06 -13.40 -35.82
C SER A 396 22.21 -12.42 -35.70
N GLY A 397 23.37 -12.71 -36.32
CA GLY A 397 24.52 -11.81 -36.35
C GLY A 397 25.41 -11.92 -35.11
N GLN A 398 26.26 -10.93 -34.89
CA GLN A 398 27.20 -10.86 -33.75
C GLN A 398 26.79 -9.87 -32.69
N ARG A 399 25.99 -8.88 -33.03
CA ARG A 399 25.44 -7.87 -32.11
C ARG A 399 23.97 -7.64 -32.37
N CYS A 400 23.28 -7.26 -31.32
CA CYS A 400 21.87 -6.89 -31.37
C CYS A 400 21.65 -5.61 -30.55
N LYS A 401 20.90 -4.67 -31.09
CA LYS A 401 20.48 -3.46 -30.39
C LYS A 401 19.15 -3.71 -29.69
N VAL A 402 19.11 -3.48 -28.40
CA VAL A 402 17.93 -3.75 -27.54
C VAL A 402 17.46 -2.52 -26.80
N ASN A 403 16.17 -2.46 -26.47
CA ASN A 403 15.61 -1.49 -25.54
C ASN A 403 15.94 -1.94 -24.11
N VAL A 404 16.40 -1.01 -23.26
CA VAL A 404 16.80 -1.24 -21.87
C VAL A 404 16.00 -0.35 -20.94
N ILE A 405 15.44 -0.94 -19.88
CA ILE A 405 14.80 -0.23 -18.76
C ILE A 405 15.92 0.18 -17.79
N ASN A 406 16.12 1.47 -17.56
CA ASN A 406 17.13 1.96 -16.62
C ASN A 406 16.46 2.47 -15.36
N LEU A 407 16.89 1.95 -14.19
CA LEU A 407 16.42 2.39 -12.89
C LEU A 407 16.89 3.81 -12.56
N TYR A 408 16.01 4.60 -11.96
CA TYR A 408 16.42 5.79 -11.22
C TYR A 408 16.65 5.41 -9.74
N PRO A 409 17.75 5.87 -9.15
CA PRO A 409 17.94 5.68 -7.71
C PRO A 409 16.78 6.28 -6.89
N ASP A 410 16.28 5.52 -5.94
CA ASP A 410 15.27 5.94 -4.97
C ASP A 410 13.93 6.43 -5.57
N GLN A 411 13.56 5.96 -6.77
CA GLN A 411 12.29 6.28 -7.43
C GLN A 411 11.73 5.07 -8.18
N ILE A 412 10.39 5.04 -8.36
CA ILE A 412 9.71 3.99 -9.14
C ILE A 412 9.76 4.25 -10.66
N ILE A 413 9.98 5.49 -11.08
CA ILE A 413 10.09 5.83 -12.50
C ILE A 413 11.38 5.27 -13.11
N ASN A 414 11.33 4.99 -14.39
CA ASN A 414 12.48 4.52 -15.17
C ASN A 414 12.65 5.37 -16.44
N PHE A 415 13.78 5.21 -17.12
CA PHE A 415 14.01 5.80 -18.44
C PHE A 415 14.48 4.76 -19.44
N ALA A 416 14.12 4.98 -20.69
CA ALA A 416 14.48 4.12 -21.80
C ALA A 416 15.88 4.46 -22.36
N SER A 417 16.67 3.43 -22.66
CA SER A 417 17.84 3.57 -23.54
C SER A 417 17.89 2.44 -24.56
N GLN A 418 18.77 2.59 -25.54
CA GLN A 418 19.03 1.53 -26.54
C GLN A 418 20.50 1.17 -26.51
N GLU A 419 20.80 -0.10 -26.27
CA GLU A 419 22.14 -0.61 -26.06
C GLU A 419 22.49 -1.75 -27.01
N GLY A 420 23.76 -1.85 -27.38
CA GLY A 420 24.25 -2.93 -28.25
C GLY A 420 24.82 -4.09 -27.44
N LEU A 421 24.15 -5.22 -27.45
CA LEU A 421 24.58 -6.46 -26.77
C LEU A 421 25.19 -7.47 -27.75
N GLY A 422 26.11 -8.30 -27.28
CA GLY A 422 26.68 -9.40 -28.03
C GLY A 422 25.66 -10.53 -28.29
N VAL A 423 25.80 -11.22 -29.40
CA VAL A 423 25.03 -12.43 -29.70
C VAL A 423 25.98 -13.63 -29.74
N SER A 424 25.69 -14.65 -28.93
CA SER A 424 26.45 -15.91 -28.91
C SER A 424 25.48 -17.09 -29.03
N GLU A 425 25.79 -18.04 -29.87
CA GLU A 425 24.95 -19.23 -30.15
C GLU A 425 23.50 -18.90 -30.54
N GLY A 426 23.32 -17.73 -31.22
CA GLY A 426 22.01 -17.24 -31.63
C GLY A 426 21.15 -16.68 -30.51
N GLU A 427 21.75 -16.32 -29.39
CA GLU A 427 21.08 -15.70 -28.26
C GLU A 427 21.76 -14.39 -27.85
N VAL A 428 20.96 -13.35 -27.54
CA VAL A 428 21.43 -12.06 -27.01
C VAL A 428 21.95 -12.28 -25.59
N GLN A 429 23.19 -11.87 -25.36
CA GLN A 429 23.88 -12.04 -24.08
C GLN A 429 23.66 -10.83 -23.17
N VAL A 430 23.65 -11.07 -21.85
CA VAL A 430 23.72 -10.00 -20.84
C VAL A 430 25.14 -9.42 -20.80
N ASP A 431 25.25 -8.19 -20.30
CA ASP A 431 26.54 -7.54 -20.01
C ASP A 431 26.63 -7.13 -18.54
N THR A 432 27.20 -8.00 -17.72
CA THR A 432 27.35 -7.77 -16.28
C THR A 432 28.39 -6.68 -15.93
N GLN A 433 29.23 -6.26 -16.88
CA GLN A 433 30.18 -5.16 -16.67
C GLN A 433 29.50 -3.80 -16.85
N GLU A 434 28.63 -3.70 -17.86
CA GLU A 434 27.78 -2.51 -18.12
C GLU A 434 26.45 -2.56 -17.37
N ASP A 435 26.27 -3.56 -16.48
CA ASP A 435 25.03 -3.80 -15.70
C ASP A 435 23.77 -3.90 -16.57
N ILE A 436 23.85 -4.58 -17.70
CA ILE A 436 22.68 -4.85 -18.54
C ILE A 436 22.28 -6.31 -18.37
N LEU A 437 21.25 -6.55 -17.58
CA LEU A 437 20.79 -7.86 -17.17
C LEU A 437 19.49 -8.24 -17.89
N LYS A 438 19.19 -9.52 -17.95
CA LYS A 438 17.90 -9.99 -18.46
C LYS A 438 16.82 -9.75 -17.42
N LEU A 439 15.68 -9.21 -17.87
CA LEU A 439 14.44 -9.10 -17.11
C LEU A 439 13.39 -9.97 -17.78
N ALA A 440 12.68 -10.78 -17.01
CA ALA A 440 11.60 -11.62 -17.52
C ALA A 440 10.35 -11.48 -16.65
N VAL A 441 9.18 -11.55 -17.30
CA VAL A 441 7.89 -11.67 -16.63
C VAL A 441 7.23 -12.96 -17.12
N VAL A 442 6.99 -13.89 -16.18
CA VAL A 442 6.43 -15.23 -16.46
C VAL A 442 4.97 -15.26 -16.03
N GLU A 443 4.07 -15.56 -16.94
CA GLU A 443 2.65 -15.75 -16.64
C GLU A 443 2.45 -16.87 -15.61
N ARG A 444 1.65 -16.61 -14.58
CA ARG A 444 1.44 -17.54 -13.46
C ARG A 444 0.01 -18.04 -13.28
N TYR A 445 -0.93 -17.59 -14.09
CA TYR A 445 -2.37 -17.89 -13.91
C TYR A 445 -2.84 -19.11 -14.71
N GLY A 446 -1.94 -19.70 -15.51
CA GLY A 446 -2.25 -20.86 -16.34
C GLY A 446 -3.14 -20.54 -17.56
N GLN A 447 -3.04 -19.31 -18.09
CA GLN A 447 -3.85 -18.82 -19.20
C GLN A 447 -3.16 -18.88 -20.58
N GLY A 448 -2.01 -19.50 -20.67
CA GLY A 448 -1.31 -19.64 -21.96
C GLY A 448 0.20 -19.65 -21.86
N GLY A 449 0.77 -19.28 -20.73
CA GLY A 449 2.18 -19.46 -20.41
C GLY A 449 3.12 -18.50 -21.14
N GLY A 450 2.77 -17.21 -21.28
CA GLY A 450 3.64 -16.19 -21.84
C GLY A 450 4.87 -15.93 -20.97
N VAL A 451 6.02 -15.60 -21.61
CA VAL A 451 7.22 -15.08 -20.97
C VAL A 451 7.64 -13.82 -21.73
N GLY A 452 7.41 -12.66 -21.13
CA GLY A 452 7.95 -11.41 -21.66
C GLY A 452 9.42 -11.28 -21.31
N ILE A 453 10.25 -10.95 -22.29
CA ILE A 453 11.70 -10.77 -22.12
C ILE A 453 12.07 -9.32 -22.43
N GLY A 454 12.81 -8.71 -21.51
CA GLY A 454 13.39 -7.38 -21.62
C GLY A 454 14.82 -7.34 -21.06
N PHE A 455 15.39 -6.15 -21.02
CA PHE A 455 16.67 -5.88 -20.38
C PHE A 455 16.54 -4.73 -19.40
N VAL A 456 17.30 -4.81 -18.30
CA VAL A 456 17.28 -3.82 -17.23
C VAL A 456 18.70 -3.46 -16.81
N ARG A 457 18.90 -2.18 -16.44
CA ARG A 457 20.13 -1.67 -15.81
C ARG A 457 19.80 -1.10 -14.43
N GLY A 458 20.64 -1.39 -13.43
CA GLY A 458 20.56 -0.85 -12.08
C GLY A 458 20.61 -1.91 -10.97
N PHE A 459 20.55 -3.22 -11.30
CA PHE A 459 20.60 -4.30 -10.30
C PHE A 459 22.02 -4.77 -9.96
N LYS A 460 22.99 -4.58 -10.86
CA LYS A 460 24.41 -4.91 -10.68
C LYS A 460 24.73 -6.36 -10.31
N LEU A 461 23.81 -7.32 -10.57
CA LEU A 461 24.09 -8.73 -10.35
C LEU A 461 25.28 -9.20 -11.22
N LYS A 462 26.22 -9.88 -10.59
CA LYS A 462 27.35 -10.50 -11.27
C LYS A 462 27.08 -11.94 -11.68
N GLU A 463 26.20 -12.61 -10.95
CA GLU A 463 25.76 -13.99 -11.22
C GLU A 463 24.38 -14.23 -10.60
N GLY A 464 23.68 -15.28 -11.04
CA GLY A 464 22.43 -15.73 -10.45
C GLY A 464 21.18 -14.97 -10.94
N ALA A 465 20.12 -15.08 -10.16
CA ALA A 465 18.81 -14.46 -10.41
C ALA A 465 18.09 -14.13 -9.11
N LEU A 466 17.29 -13.05 -9.15
CA LEU A 466 16.29 -12.68 -8.13
C LEU A 466 14.90 -12.76 -8.77
N ALA A 467 13.93 -13.29 -8.03
CA ALA A 467 12.56 -13.41 -8.50
C ALA A 467 11.54 -13.03 -7.44
N SER A 468 10.40 -12.50 -7.89
CA SER A 468 9.26 -12.12 -7.04
C SER A 468 7.94 -12.47 -7.71
N SER A 469 6.96 -12.95 -6.94
CA SER A 469 5.55 -13.04 -7.36
C SER A 469 4.75 -11.79 -6.99
N VAL A 470 5.35 -10.85 -6.26
CA VAL A 470 4.84 -9.50 -6.08
C VAL A 470 5.40 -8.64 -7.21
N SER A 471 4.54 -8.23 -8.13
CA SER A 471 4.92 -7.51 -9.35
C SER A 471 3.76 -6.61 -9.78
N HIS A 472 3.84 -5.34 -9.41
CA HIS A 472 2.76 -4.38 -9.63
C HIS A 472 2.47 -4.16 -11.12
N ASP A 473 1.20 -4.13 -11.58
CA ASP A 473 0.00 -4.50 -10.79
C ASP A 473 -0.52 -5.88 -11.20
N HIS A 474 0.06 -6.49 -12.26
CA HIS A 474 -0.37 -7.78 -12.87
C HIS A 474 -0.01 -9.00 -12.02
N HIS A 475 0.94 -8.88 -11.10
CA HIS A 475 1.44 -9.89 -10.18
C HIS A 475 1.83 -11.24 -10.85
N ASN A 476 2.29 -11.18 -12.09
CA ASN A 476 3.03 -12.27 -12.72
C ASN A 476 4.42 -12.39 -12.07
N ILE A 477 5.14 -13.48 -12.32
CA ILE A 477 6.47 -13.67 -11.72
C ILE A 477 7.49 -12.80 -12.46
N VAL A 478 8.06 -11.81 -11.79
CA VAL A 478 9.14 -10.96 -12.30
C VAL A 478 10.49 -11.52 -11.88
N ILE A 479 11.44 -11.59 -12.82
CA ILE A 479 12.76 -12.19 -12.59
C ILE A 479 13.83 -11.33 -13.26
N VAL A 480 14.86 -10.95 -12.50
CA VAL A 480 16.10 -10.38 -13.05
C VAL A 480 17.22 -11.40 -12.90
N GLY A 481 18.03 -11.59 -13.95
CA GLY A 481 19.07 -12.62 -13.90
C GLY A 481 20.15 -12.49 -14.94
N THR A 482 21.22 -13.26 -14.72
CA THR A 482 22.41 -13.30 -15.56
C THR A 482 22.44 -14.49 -16.52
N ASN A 483 21.62 -15.52 -16.29
CA ASN A 483 21.52 -16.71 -17.11
C ASN A 483 20.13 -17.37 -17.02
N ASN A 484 19.77 -18.14 -18.05
CA ASN A 484 18.45 -18.72 -18.21
C ASN A 484 18.15 -19.83 -17.19
N GLU A 485 19.16 -20.60 -16.80
CA GLU A 485 19.03 -21.74 -15.90
C GLU A 485 18.65 -21.29 -14.48
N ASP A 486 19.33 -20.27 -13.96
CA ASP A 486 19.03 -19.71 -12.65
C ASP A 486 17.68 -18.97 -12.64
N MET A 487 17.31 -18.27 -13.75
CA MET A 487 16.01 -17.65 -13.91
C MET A 487 14.87 -18.69 -13.93
N TYR A 488 15.05 -19.78 -14.66
CA TYR A 488 14.09 -20.89 -14.69
C TYR A 488 13.93 -21.54 -13.30
N LEU A 489 15.05 -21.82 -12.61
CA LEU A 489 15.01 -22.39 -11.26
C LEU A 489 14.29 -21.47 -10.29
N ALA A 490 14.49 -20.14 -10.39
CA ALA A 490 13.80 -19.17 -9.57
C ALA A 490 12.28 -19.18 -9.80
N ALA A 491 11.81 -19.28 -11.07
CA ALA A 491 10.40 -19.41 -11.39
C ALA A 491 9.79 -20.70 -10.81
N GLN A 492 10.50 -21.83 -10.94
CA GLN A 492 10.06 -23.11 -10.38
C GLN A 492 9.95 -23.08 -8.85
N GLU A 493 10.89 -22.40 -8.19
CA GLU A 493 10.90 -22.28 -6.74
C GLU A 493 9.73 -21.41 -6.23
N ILE A 494 9.39 -20.31 -6.94
CA ILE A 494 8.18 -19.54 -6.66
C ILE A 494 6.92 -20.41 -6.82
N ALA A 495 6.84 -21.21 -7.87
CA ALA A 495 5.69 -22.09 -8.08
C ALA A 495 5.58 -23.17 -6.99
N ARG A 496 6.71 -23.73 -6.55
CA ARG A 496 6.74 -24.72 -5.47
C ARG A 496 6.17 -24.19 -4.16
N HIS A 497 6.37 -22.90 -3.88
CA HIS A 497 5.88 -22.22 -2.68
C HIS A 497 4.56 -21.46 -2.88
N GLN A 498 3.98 -21.54 -4.09
CA GLN A 498 2.76 -20.81 -4.49
C GLN A 498 2.89 -19.28 -4.32
N GLY A 499 4.09 -18.77 -4.52
CA GLY A 499 4.47 -17.38 -4.41
C GLY A 499 5.64 -17.15 -3.48
N GLY A 500 6.32 -16.05 -3.64
CA GLY A 500 7.44 -15.69 -2.77
C GLY A 500 8.46 -14.77 -3.41
N LEU A 501 9.50 -14.49 -2.61
CA LEU A 501 10.75 -13.85 -3.02
C LEU A 501 11.84 -14.90 -3.02
N VAL A 502 12.67 -14.94 -4.07
CA VAL A 502 13.66 -16.02 -4.27
C VAL A 502 14.97 -15.44 -4.76
N ALA A 503 16.09 -15.94 -4.22
CA ALA A 503 17.43 -15.72 -4.74
C ALA A 503 18.07 -17.06 -5.14
N VAL A 504 18.65 -17.12 -6.34
CA VAL A 504 19.25 -18.33 -6.94
C VAL A 504 20.63 -17.99 -7.52
N ALA A 505 21.58 -18.89 -7.41
CA ALA A 505 22.84 -18.83 -8.19
C ALA A 505 23.45 -20.21 -8.37
N LYS A 506 24.08 -20.43 -9.54
CA LYS A 506 24.81 -21.66 -9.88
C LYS A 506 23.97 -22.93 -9.70
N GLY A 507 22.70 -22.85 -10.12
CA GLY A 507 21.74 -23.97 -10.01
C GLY A 507 21.33 -24.28 -8.56
N LYS A 508 21.47 -23.36 -7.62
CA LYS A 508 21.12 -23.55 -6.21
C LYS A 508 20.22 -22.40 -5.70
N VAL A 509 19.20 -22.75 -4.96
CA VAL A 509 18.38 -21.81 -4.21
C VAL A 509 19.17 -21.33 -3.00
N LEU A 510 19.41 -20.02 -2.91
CA LEU A 510 20.16 -19.39 -1.83
C LEU A 510 19.25 -18.95 -0.68
N GLY A 511 18.01 -18.65 -0.97
CA GLY A 511 16.98 -18.27 0.00
C GLY A 511 15.61 -18.11 -0.63
N VAL A 512 14.58 -18.28 0.19
CA VAL A 512 13.17 -18.12 -0.18
C VAL A 512 12.41 -17.46 0.98
N LEU A 513 11.55 -16.51 0.68
CA LEU A 513 10.44 -16.09 1.54
C LEU A 513 9.14 -16.54 0.89
N PRO A 514 8.46 -17.57 1.42
CA PRO A 514 7.16 -18.00 0.89
C PRO A 514 6.06 -16.97 1.14
N LEU A 515 5.25 -16.72 0.10
CA LEU A 515 4.09 -15.83 0.15
C LEU A 515 2.85 -16.58 -0.39
N PRO A 516 2.37 -17.63 0.31
CA PRO A 516 1.35 -18.52 -0.25
C PRO A 516 -0.04 -17.90 -0.36
N ILE A 517 -0.34 -16.81 0.35
CA ILE A 517 -1.65 -16.17 0.29
C ILE A 517 -1.70 -15.27 -0.95
N GLY A 518 -2.34 -15.76 -1.99
CA GLY A 518 -2.43 -15.09 -3.29
C GLY A 518 -1.09 -14.97 -4.04
N GLY A 519 -0.02 -15.58 -3.52
CA GLY A 519 1.35 -15.32 -3.99
C GLY A 519 1.89 -13.96 -3.57
N LEU A 520 1.26 -13.29 -2.60
CA LEU A 520 1.52 -11.90 -2.21
C LEU A 520 1.87 -11.74 -0.73
N MET A 521 1.25 -12.52 0.15
CA MET A 521 1.34 -12.35 1.60
C MET A 521 1.78 -13.64 2.30
N SER A 522 2.48 -13.47 3.42
CA SER A 522 2.92 -14.54 4.32
C SER A 522 1.95 -14.70 5.50
N PRO A 523 1.62 -15.93 5.89
CA PRO A 523 0.90 -16.19 7.14
C PRO A 523 1.81 -16.16 8.38
N LEU A 524 3.11 -15.90 8.20
CA LEU A 524 4.07 -15.88 9.29
C LEU A 524 3.96 -14.58 10.12
N PRO A 525 4.33 -14.62 11.42
CA PRO A 525 4.49 -13.42 12.21
C PRO A 525 5.46 -12.42 11.57
N ALA A 526 5.19 -11.12 11.73
CA ALA A 526 5.95 -10.04 11.10
C ALA A 526 7.46 -10.11 11.36
N GLU A 527 7.87 -10.45 12.60
CA GLU A 527 9.29 -10.61 12.95
C GLU A 527 10.00 -11.69 12.11
N GLN A 528 9.30 -12.80 11.80
CA GLN A 528 9.85 -13.88 10.97
C GLN A 528 9.97 -13.46 9.51
N VAL A 529 8.96 -12.77 8.98
CA VAL A 529 8.98 -12.22 7.61
C VAL A 529 10.12 -11.23 7.46
N MET A 530 10.28 -10.31 8.41
CA MET A 530 11.36 -9.32 8.42
C MET A 530 12.74 -9.98 8.39
N VAL A 531 12.97 -10.99 9.23
CA VAL A 531 14.26 -11.71 9.25
C VAL A 531 14.54 -12.39 7.91
N GLN A 532 13.53 -12.98 7.28
CA GLN A 532 13.70 -13.64 5.97
C GLN A 532 13.98 -12.63 4.85
N ILE A 533 13.33 -11.46 4.86
CA ILE A 533 13.62 -10.37 3.92
C ILE A 533 15.07 -9.91 4.08
N ASP A 534 15.52 -9.63 5.31
CA ASP A 534 16.89 -9.19 5.57
C ASP A 534 17.92 -10.23 5.10
N GLN A 535 17.64 -11.52 5.31
CA GLN A 535 18.47 -12.61 4.79
C GLN A 535 18.50 -12.64 3.26
N LEU A 536 17.36 -12.46 2.58
CA LEU A 536 17.28 -12.41 1.13
C LEU A 536 17.99 -11.19 0.55
N ASN A 537 17.82 -10.01 1.15
CA ASN A 537 18.52 -8.79 0.74
C ASN A 537 20.05 -8.99 0.85
N LYS A 538 20.51 -9.67 1.92
CA LYS A 538 21.93 -10.02 2.06
C LYS A 538 22.39 -10.99 0.95
N LYS A 539 21.55 -11.96 0.53
CA LYS A 539 21.87 -12.84 -0.60
C LYS A 539 21.97 -12.06 -1.91
N ALA A 540 21.08 -11.10 -2.15
CA ALA A 540 21.17 -10.22 -3.31
C ALA A 540 22.47 -9.38 -3.30
N GLU A 541 22.86 -8.85 -2.13
CA GLU A 541 24.14 -8.15 -1.95
C GLU A 541 25.34 -9.07 -2.24
N ASP A 542 25.32 -10.30 -1.74
CA ASP A 542 26.36 -11.31 -2.00
C ASP A 542 26.49 -11.63 -3.50
N LEU A 543 25.41 -11.51 -4.28
CA LEU A 543 25.37 -11.65 -5.74
C LEU A 543 25.81 -10.39 -6.50
N GLY A 544 26.06 -9.28 -5.82
CA GLY A 544 26.54 -8.02 -6.37
C GLY A 544 25.52 -6.88 -6.41
N CYS A 545 24.27 -7.10 -6.02
CA CYS A 545 23.25 -6.07 -5.97
C CYS A 545 23.50 -5.11 -4.81
N ASP A 546 23.58 -3.80 -5.09
CA ASP A 546 23.77 -2.77 -4.06
C ASP A 546 22.50 -1.95 -3.76
N LEU A 547 21.37 -2.37 -4.32
CA LEU A 547 20.07 -1.75 -4.01
C LEU A 547 19.68 -2.03 -2.55
N PRO A 548 19.19 -1.03 -1.81
CA PRO A 548 18.80 -1.21 -0.41
C PRO A 548 17.59 -2.15 -0.24
N ALA A 549 16.70 -2.21 -1.23
CA ALA A 549 15.50 -3.05 -1.24
C ALA A 549 15.31 -3.71 -2.62
N PRO A 550 16.17 -4.69 -3.00
CA PRO A 550 16.20 -5.22 -4.37
C PRO A 550 14.90 -5.90 -4.81
N PHE A 551 14.20 -6.59 -3.90
CA PHE A 551 12.95 -7.26 -4.23
C PHE A 551 11.78 -6.28 -4.37
N MET A 552 11.77 -5.19 -3.61
CA MET A 552 10.80 -4.11 -3.80
C MET A 552 11.03 -3.39 -5.11
N THR A 553 12.28 -3.02 -5.43
CA THR A 553 12.62 -2.45 -6.74
C THR A 553 12.20 -3.39 -7.87
N LEU A 554 12.42 -4.71 -7.71
CA LEU A 554 12.02 -5.73 -8.69
C LEU A 554 10.49 -5.77 -8.87
N SER A 555 9.71 -5.55 -7.82
CA SER A 555 8.24 -5.58 -7.91
C SER A 555 7.66 -4.40 -8.71
N PHE A 556 8.36 -3.28 -8.82
CA PHE A 556 7.90 -2.10 -9.57
C PHE A 556 8.49 -2.00 -10.99
N ILE A 557 9.64 -2.62 -11.26
CA ILE A 557 10.35 -2.42 -12.54
C ILE A 557 9.57 -2.88 -13.77
N SER A 558 8.62 -3.78 -13.59
CA SER A 558 7.77 -4.31 -14.65
C SER A 558 6.48 -3.50 -14.89
N LEU A 559 6.20 -2.50 -14.05
CA LEU A 559 4.92 -1.78 -14.00
C LEU A 559 4.53 -1.20 -15.37
N PRO A 560 3.34 -1.54 -15.92
CA PRO A 560 2.94 -1.13 -17.27
C PRO A 560 2.32 0.28 -17.32
N THR A 561 2.26 1.00 -16.20
CA THR A 561 1.60 2.31 -16.06
C THR A 561 2.54 3.44 -15.63
N VAL A 562 3.78 3.12 -15.26
CA VAL A 562 4.80 4.12 -14.88
C VAL A 562 5.82 4.29 -16.00
N PRO A 563 6.06 5.53 -16.51
CA PRO A 563 6.97 5.81 -17.62
C PRO A 563 8.44 5.53 -17.28
N GLU A 564 9.26 5.19 -18.30
CA GLU A 564 8.93 5.19 -19.74
C GLU A 564 8.60 3.80 -20.30
N LEU A 565 9.22 2.74 -19.78
CA LEU A 565 9.05 1.37 -20.24
C LEU A 565 8.51 0.47 -19.13
N GLY A 566 7.60 -0.44 -19.47
CA GLY A 566 7.13 -1.54 -18.63
C GLY A 566 7.36 -2.89 -19.31
N LEU A 567 7.34 -3.97 -18.54
CA LEU A 567 7.45 -5.33 -19.05
C LEU A 567 6.33 -6.19 -18.45
N THR A 568 5.55 -6.86 -19.29
CA THR A 568 4.57 -7.84 -18.84
C THR A 568 4.87 -9.20 -19.45
N ASP A 569 4.11 -10.22 -19.09
CA ASP A 569 4.18 -11.55 -19.74
C ASP A 569 3.91 -11.51 -21.25
N CYS A 570 3.19 -10.47 -21.72
CA CYS A 570 2.92 -10.22 -23.13
C CYS A 570 4.11 -9.59 -23.87
N GLY A 571 5.03 -8.92 -23.16
CA GLY A 571 6.26 -8.31 -23.71
C GLY A 571 6.53 -6.89 -23.21
N LEU A 572 7.45 -6.20 -23.90
CA LEU A 572 7.89 -4.84 -23.55
C LEU A 572 6.85 -3.79 -23.99
N ILE A 573 6.58 -2.83 -23.12
CA ILE A 573 5.56 -1.80 -23.31
C ILE A 573 6.23 -0.42 -23.32
N ASN A 574 5.90 0.40 -24.32
CA ASN A 574 6.06 1.85 -24.23
C ASN A 574 4.84 2.39 -23.47
N VAL A 575 5.06 2.80 -22.23
CA VAL A 575 4.00 3.23 -21.32
C VAL A 575 3.33 4.52 -21.79
N LEU A 576 4.11 5.46 -22.31
CA LEU A 576 3.60 6.76 -22.79
C LEU A 576 2.68 6.60 -24.02
N GLU A 577 2.93 5.58 -24.85
CA GLU A 577 2.15 5.30 -26.06
C GLU A 577 1.09 4.22 -25.83
N HIS A 578 1.03 3.60 -24.66
CA HIS A 578 0.14 2.48 -24.31
C HIS A 578 0.15 1.36 -25.35
N ARG A 579 1.33 0.93 -25.81
CA ARG A 579 1.46 -0.13 -26.80
C ARG A 579 2.69 -1.01 -26.58
N MET A 580 2.57 -2.24 -27.06
CA MET A 580 3.70 -3.17 -27.13
C MET A 580 4.75 -2.64 -28.11
N ILE A 581 6.01 -2.80 -27.74
CA ILE A 581 7.17 -2.52 -28.59
C ILE A 581 8.12 -3.73 -28.60
N PRO A 582 8.90 -3.94 -29.66
CA PRO A 582 9.88 -5.02 -29.69
C PRO A 582 11.01 -4.75 -28.67
N THR A 583 11.47 -5.82 -28.00
CA THR A 583 12.69 -5.75 -27.18
C THR A 583 13.93 -5.51 -28.02
N MET A 584 14.00 -6.17 -29.20
CA MET A 584 15.05 -5.92 -30.21
C MET A 584 14.68 -4.77 -31.14
N VAL A 585 15.64 -3.88 -31.38
CA VAL A 585 15.49 -2.75 -32.31
C VAL A 585 16.13 -3.04 -33.66
N GLU A 586 17.36 -3.55 -33.65
CA GLU A 586 18.16 -3.88 -34.84
C GLU A 586 19.06 -5.07 -34.57
N THR A 587 19.38 -5.84 -35.62
CA THR A 587 20.40 -6.91 -35.63
C THR A 587 21.39 -6.66 -36.75
N ASP A 588 22.70 -6.71 -36.45
CA ASP A 588 23.77 -6.62 -37.45
C ASP A 588 24.03 -7.98 -38.11
#